data_81ff66da1f7845ed816bb74ce116440c
#
_entry.id   81ff66da1f7845ed816bb74ce116440c
#
_cell.length_a   1.000
_cell.length_b   1.000
_cell.length_c   1.000
_cell.angle_alpha   90.00
_cell.angle_beta   90.00
_cell.angle_gamma   90.00
#
_symmetry.space_group_name_H-M   'P 1'
#
loop_
_entity.id
_entity.type
_entity.pdbx_description
1 polymer ?
#
loop_
_entity_poly.entity_id
_entity_poly.type
_entity_poly.pdbx_seq_one_letter_code
_entity_poly.pdbx_strand_id
1 'polypeptide(L)'
;MTEITNKIYYVGVNDRNKHRFEGLWPLPNGVSYNSYIIDDEKVALVDTVEVDFFTQFLENIHEVIGDREIDYLIINHMEPDHSGSIALIKKYYPNIKIVGNKKTLGMLEGFYGVTDDVVEVKNGETLSLGSHELSFVLIPMVHWPETMVTLDAKNKVLFSGDAFGCFGALNGGIIDTEINCETFWLEMIRYYSNIVGKYGIPVQNALKKLAGVELDYICSTHGPVWHEHIEKVIGMYDKMSKYETEPGLVICYGTMYGNTERMAEIIARAVSKAGVKNIVMYNISKTHHSYILRDIFRYKGLIVGAPTYNAGLYHEMEVLLSELANKDIKNHLLGWYGSHCWASKAVAKIQEWNETKLHYEPVGEPVDMKQAITPEVKAQCEALGKAMAEKLLAE
;
A
#
# COMPACT_ATOMS: atom_id res chain seq x y z
N MET A 1 18.68 21.59 -1.49
CA MET A 1 17.42 20.82 -1.75
C MET A 1 17.23 20.61 -3.25
N THR A 2 16.47 19.59 -3.64
CA THR A 2 16.24 19.24 -5.06
C THR A 2 15.05 20.00 -5.63
N GLU A 3 15.28 20.79 -6.68
CA GLU A 3 14.19 21.36 -7.47
C GLU A 3 13.59 20.27 -8.37
N ILE A 4 12.26 20.07 -8.26
CA ILE A 4 11.52 19.15 -9.11
C ILE A 4 11.25 19.81 -10.47
N THR A 5 10.62 20.98 -10.46
CA THR A 5 10.34 21.80 -11.64
C THR A 5 9.81 23.18 -11.23
N ASN A 6 10.10 24.22 -12.01
CA ASN A 6 9.45 25.53 -11.89
C ASN A 6 9.31 26.04 -10.44
N LYS A 7 10.39 26.07 -9.67
CA LYS A 7 10.39 26.49 -8.25
C LYS A 7 9.54 25.61 -7.31
N ILE A 8 9.29 24.37 -7.67
CA ILE A 8 8.76 23.35 -6.79
C ILE A 8 9.94 22.53 -6.27
N TYR A 9 10.14 22.51 -4.96
CA TYR A 9 11.30 21.90 -4.31
C TYR A 9 10.87 20.77 -3.37
N TYR A 10 11.62 19.67 -3.37
CA TYR A 10 11.48 18.62 -2.36
C TYR A 10 12.19 19.05 -1.08
N VAL A 11 11.46 18.99 0.04
CA VAL A 11 11.98 19.31 1.38
C VAL A 11 11.75 18.18 2.40
N GLY A 12 11.32 17.01 1.92
CA GLY A 12 11.07 15.84 2.74
C GLY A 12 12.30 15.23 3.41
N VAL A 13 12.08 14.13 4.13
CA VAL A 13 13.10 13.42 4.91
C VAL A 13 13.02 11.91 4.69
N ASN A 14 14.10 11.19 5.03
CA ASN A 14 14.15 9.74 4.99
C ASN A 14 14.28 9.17 6.42
N ASP A 15 13.35 8.30 6.80
CA ASP A 15 13.42 7.54 8.04
C ASP A 15 13.94 6.12 7.76
N ARG A 16 15.17 5.84 8.20
CA ARG A 16 15.80 4.52 8.07
C ARG A 16 15.78 3.72 9.36
N ASN A 17 15.20 4.29 10.43
CA ASN A 17 15.20 3.72 11.76
C ASN A 17 13.84 3.18 12.18
N LYS A 18 12.74 3.62 11.58
CA LYS A 18 11.41 3.15 11.90
C LYS A 18 11.25 1.68 11.53
N HIS A 19 10.95 0.86 12.52
CA HIS A 19 10.81 -0.58 12.32
C HIS A 19 9.52 -0.99 11.63
N ARG A 20 8.42 -0.24 11.87
CA ARG A 20 7.09 -0.54 11.31
C ARG A 20 6.32 0.72 10.98
N PHE A 21 5.72 0.76 9.81
CA PHE A 21 4.72 1.75 9.40
C PHE A 21 3.39 1.44 10.12
N GLU A 22 2.68 2.45 10.62
CA GLU A 22 1.45 2.31 11.43
C GLU A 22 1.59 1.35 12.64
N GLY A 23 2.81 1.06 13.08
CA GLY A 23 3.07 0.04 14.10
C GLY A 23 2.88 -1.40 13.62
N LEU A 24 2.45 -1.63 12.38
CA LEU A 24 2.08 -2.92 11.80
C LEU A 24 3.08 -3.42 10.75
N TRP A 25 3.42 -2.62 9.75
CA TRP A 25 4.07 -3.06 8.51
C TRP A 25 5.58 -2.89 8.58
N PRO A 26 6.40 -3.95 8.53
CA PRO A 26 7.85 -3.86 8.60
C PRO A 26 8.45 -2.97 7.52
N LEU A 27 9.44 -2.16 7.89
CA LEU A 27 10.14 -1.23 7.02
C LEU A 27 11.65 -1.57 6.93
N PRO A 28 12.03 -2.70 6.31
CA PRO A 28 13.44 -3.09 6.23
C PRO A 28 14.29 -2.11 5.42
N ASN A 29 13.67 -1.37 4.51
CA ASN A 29 14.31 -0.36 3.68
C ASN A 29 13.93 1.07 4.10
N GLY A 30 13.36 1.25 5.31
CA GLY A 30 12.87 2.54 5.78
C GLY A 30 11.64 3.05 5.03
N VAL A 31 11.39 4.35 5.15
CA VAL A 31 10.33 5.09 4.47
C VAL A 31 10.78 6.54 4.24
N SER A 32 10.30 7.19 3.19
CA SER A 32 10.43 8.63 3.04
C SER A 32 9.14 9.32 3.47
N TYR A 33 9.26 10.50 4.07
CA TYR A 33 8.16 11.43 4.31
C TYR A 33 8.41 12.64 3.40
N ASN A 34 7.66 12.72 2.34
CA ASN A 34 7.86 13.72 1.31
C ASN A 34 6.98 14.94 1.60
N SER A 35 7.60 16.09 1.50
CA SER A 35 6.95 17.39 1.57
C SER A 35 7.57 18.30 0.51
N TYR A 36 6.81 19.29 0.06
CA TYR A 36 7.22 20.11 -1.07
C TYR A 36 6.99 21.58 -0.78
N ILE A 37 7.90 22.44 -1.26
CA ILE A 37 7.75 23.89 -1.26
C ILE A 37 7.52 24.38 -2.68
N ILE A 38 6.54 25.26 -2.84
CA ILE A 38 6.33 26.06 -4.05
C ILE A 38 6.77 27.47 -3.70
N ASP A 39 7.94 27.88 -4.25
CA ASP A 39 8.57 29.19 -3.99
C ASP A 39 8.15 30.22 -5.04
N ASP A 40 6.97 30.82 -4.84
CA ASP A 40 6.40 31.82 -5.73
C ASP A 40 6.26 33.21 -5.03
N GLU A 41 5.42 34.10 -5.54
CA GLU A 41 5.08 35.37 -4.86
C GLU A 41 4.59 35.10 -3.45
N LYS A 42 3.74 34.07 -3.29
CA LYS A 42 3.37 33.45 -2.01
C LYS A 42 4.00 32.09 -1.92
N VAL A 43 4.58 31.78 -0.76
CA VAL A 43 5.19 30.48 -0.49
C VAL A 43 4.13 29.50 0.02
N ALA A 44 4.04 28.34 -0.62
CA ALA A 44 3.22 27.25 -0.13
C ALA A 44 4.06 26.04 0.23
N LEU A 45 3.78 25.47 1.42
CA LEU A 45 4.27 24.17 1.86
C LEU A 45 3.14 23.14 1.63
N VAL A 46 3.46 21.99 1.03
CA VAL A 46 2.52 20.91 0.76
C VAL A 46 2.85 19.70 1.61
N ASP A 47 1.94 19.33 2.49
CA ASP A 47 2.07 18.33 3.55
C ASP A 47 3.29 18.60 4.47
N THR A 48 3.48 17.81 5.51
CA THR A 48 4.63 17.91 6.41
C THR A 48 5.32 16.55 6.53
N VAL A 49 6.06 16.32 7.60
CA VAL A 49 6.76 15.06 7.88
C VAL A 49 6.44 14.58 9.29
N GLU A 50 6.81 13.34 9.61
CA GLU A 50 6.78 12.79 10.96
C GLU A 50 7.49 13.75 11.94
N VAL A 51 6.89 13.96 13.11
CA VAL A 51 7.34 14.96 14.09
C VAL A 51 8.78 14.76 14.56
N ASP A 52 9.25 13.54 14.63
CA ASP A 52 10.62 13.21 15.03
C ASP A 52 11.69 13.80 14.09
N PHE A 53 11.32 14.15 12.86
CA PHE A 53 12.20 14.74 11.85
C PHE A 53 12.04 16.26 11.70
N PHE A 54 11.29 16.91 12.60
CA PHE A 54 10.96 18.34 12.48
C PHE A 54 12.20 19.24 12.31
N THR A 55 13.28 19.00 13.06
CA THR A 55 14.50 19.82 12.97
C THR A 55 15.12 19.75 11.57
N GLN A 56 15.30 18.54 11.04
CA GLN A 56 15.83 18.34 9.69
C GLN A 56 14.90 18.93 8.63
N PHE A 57 13.59 18.75 8.81
CA PHE A 57 12.58 19.32 7.94
C PHE A 57 12.66 20.85 7.87
N LEU A 58 12.80 21.50 9.03
CA LEU A 58 12.95 22.95 9.10
C LEU A 58 14.25 23.43 8.43
N GLU A 59 15.34 22.71 8.60
CA GLU A 59 16.61 23.00 7.90
C GLU A 59 16.42 22.89 6.38
N ASN A 60 15.72 21.86 5.89
CA ASN A 60 15.42 21.69 4.47
C ASN A 60 14.56 22.84 3.91
N ILE A 61 13.56 23.30 4.68
CA ILE A 61 12.73 24.46 4.34
C ILE A 61 13.61 25.71 4.21
N HIS A 62 14.44 25.98 5.23
CA HIS A 62 15.33 27.16 5.21
C HIS A 62 16.35 27.14 4.07
N GLU A 63 16.81 25.99 3.64
CA GLU A 63 17.71 25.88 2.49
C GLU A 63 17.05 26.39 1.20
N VAL A 64 15.71 26.24 1.08
CA VAL A 64 14.96 26.68 -0.11
C VAL A 64 14.58 28.16 -0.04
N ILE A 65 13.92 28.55 1.06
CA ILE A 65 13.27 29.87 1.14
C ILE A 65 14.06 30.90 1.99
N GLY A 66 15.15 30.48 2.65
CA GLY A 66 15.90 31.36 3.57
C GLY A 66 15.00 31.86 4.70
N ASP A 67 15.00 33.16 4.92
CA ASP A 67 14.24 33.83 5.97
C ASP A 67 12.81 34.25 5.52
N ARG A 68 12.32 33.79 4.36
CA ARG A 68 10.95 34.07 3.92
C ARG A 68 9.94 33.35 4.80
N GLU A 69 8.79 34.01 4.99
CA GLU A 69 7.61 33.39 5.62
C GLU A 69 6.95 32.39 4.67
N ILE A 70 6.25 31.41 5.23
CA ILE A 70 5.37 30.51 4.49
C ILE A 70 3.94 31.07 4.59
N ASP A 71 3.32 31.38 3.45
CA ASP A 71 1.96 31.92 3.41
C ASP A 71 0.91 30.83 3.64
N TYR A 72 1.11 29.65 3.06
CA TYR A 72 0.16 28.54 3.10
C TYR A 72 0.81 27.21 3.43
N LEU A 73 0.13 26.43 4.30
CA LEU A 73 0.36 24.98 4.45
C LEU A 73 -0.86 24.25 3.86
N ILE A 74 -0.65 23.53 2.79
CA ILE A 74 -1.69 22.73 2.12
C ILE A 74 -1.62 21.32 2.67
N ILE A 75 -2.74 20.77 3.16
CA ILE A 75 -2.80 19.44 3.74
C ILE A 75 -3.65 18.54 2.84
N ASN A 76 -3.00 17.61 2.14
CA ASN A 76 -3.67 16.61 1.33
C ASN A 76 -4.24 15.48 2.18
N HIS A 77 -3.54 15.11 3.28
CA HIS A 77 -3.90 14.01 4.15
C HIS A 77 -3.46 14.25 5.60
N MET A 78 -4.24 13.76 6.57
CA MET A 78 -4.08 14.06 8.00
C MET A 78 -3.42 12.92 8.80
N GLU A 79 -2.90 11.88 8.17
CA GLU A 79 -2.18 10.85 8.89
C GLU A 79 -0.93 11.42 9.57
N PRO A 80 -0.68 11.08 10.86
CA PRO A 80 0.36 11.75 11.65
C PRO A 80 1.79 11.66 11.12
N ASP A 81 2.10 10.67 10.28
CA ASP A 81 3.43 10.51 9.69
C ASP A 81 3.81 11.61 8.67
N HIS A 82 2.82 12.32 8.13
CA HIS A 82 3.04 13.51 7.30
C HIS A 82 2.16 14.72 7.70
N SER A 83 1.46 14.62 8.82
CA SER A 83 0.78 15.77 9.47
C SER A 83 1.35 16.12 10.85
N GLY A 84 2.19 15.25 11.43
CA GLY A 84 2.69 15.37 12.80
C GLY A 84 3.47 16.65 13.10
N SER A 85 4.09 17.25 12.08
CA SER A 85 4.86 18.49 12.23
C SER A 85 4.00 19.77 12.13
N ILE A 86 2.70 19.68 11.83
CA ILE A 86 1.81 20.84 11.58
C ILE A 86 1.83 21.83 12.75
N ALA A 87 1.66 21.35 14.00
CA ALA A 87 1.62 22.22 15.17
C ALA A 87 2.95 22.96 15.39
N LEU A 88 4.09 22.33 15.07
CA LEU A 88 5.39 22.95 15.17
C LEU A 88 5.63 23.96 14.04
N ILE A 89 5.21 23.65 12.80
CA ILE A 89 5.24 24.58 11.66
C ILE A 89 4.40 25.82 11.99
N LYS A 90 3.17 25.66 12.50
CA LYS A 90 2.30 26.79 12.91
C LYS A 90 2.94 27.64 14.00
N LYS A 91 3.66 27.02 14.94
CA LYS A 91 4.38 27.73 16.00
C LYS A 91 5.58 28.50 15.45
N TYR A 92 6.29 27.93 14.46
CA TYR A 92 7.48 28.54 13.88
C TYR A 92 7.11 29.64 12.88
N TYR A 93 6.07 29.44 12.07
CA TYR A 93 5.49 30.40 11.11
C TYR A 93 4.08 30.80 11.59
N PRO A 94 3.94 31.72 12.56
CA PRO A 94 2.68 31.99 13.22
C PRO A 94 1.61 32.60 12.30
N ASN A 95 2.01 33.21 11.18
CA ASN A 95 1.11 33.83 10.21
C ASN A 95 0.65 32.88 9.09
N ILE A 96 1.13 31.61 9.09
CA ILE A 96 0.80 30.62 8.07
C ILE A 96 -0.70 30.30 8.08
N LYS A 97 -1.31 30.23 6.90
CA LYS A 97 -2.70 29.80 6.72
C LYS A 97 -2.73 28.32 6.36
N ILE A 98 -3.49 27.53 7.10
CA ILE A 98 -3.62 26.09 6.85
C ILE A 98 -4.80 25.85 5.92
N VAL A 99 -4.53 25.24 4.75
CA VAL A 99 -5.49 24.97 3.68
C VAL A 99 -5.87 23.51 3.70
N GLY A 100 -7.16 23.22 3.79
CA GLY A 100 -7.67 21.85 3.76
C GLY A 100 -9.19 21.83 3.58
N ASN A 101 -9.74 20.66 3.31
CA ASN A 101 -11.19 20.55 3.25
C ASN A 101 -11.81 20.48 4.67
N LYS A 102 -13.14 20.56 4.73
CA LYS A 102 -13.87 20.59 6.01
C LYS A 102 -13.51 19.43 6.97
N LYS A 103 -13.26 18.22 6.45
CA LYS A 103 -12.90 17.07 7.30
C LYS A 103 -11.46 17.19 7.78
N THR A 104 -10.53 17.64 6.91
CA THR A 104 -9.15 17.97 7.26
C THR A 104 -9.13 18.95 8.43
N LEU A 105 -9.89 20.04 8.36
CA LEU A 105 -9.94 21.05 9.43
C LEU A 105 -10.51 20.50 10.74
N GLY A 106 -11.51 19.62 10.67
CA GLY A 106 -12.03 18.92 11.86
C GLY A 106 -11.01 17.97 12.50
N MET A 107 -10.18 17.29 11.70
CA MET A 107 -9.08 16.44 12.21
C MET A 107 -7.92 17.28 12.75
N LEU A 108 -7.62 18.42 12.11
CA LEU A 108 -6.62 19.39 12.55
C LEU A 108 -6.93 19.91 13.98
N GLU A 109 -8.19 20.27 14.23
CA GLU A 109 -8.67 20.61 15.57
C GLU A 109 -8.53 19.43 16.52
N GLY A 110 -8.95 18.22 16.11
CA GLY A 110 -8.96 17.03 16.94
C GLY A 110 -7.55 16.57 17.34
N PHE A 111 -6.60 16.54 16.40
CA PHE A 111 -5.25 16.07 16.64
C PHE A 111 -4.34 17.13 17.28
N TYR A 112 -4.46 18.39 16.83
CA TYR A 112 -3.47 19.42 17.15
C TYR A 112 -4.04 20.65 17.84
N GLY A 113 -5.37 20.74 18.02
CA GLY A 113 -6.03 21.88 18.66
C GLY A 113 -5.93 23.18 17.84
N VAL A 114 -5.62 23.11 16.56
CA VAL A 114 -5.48 24.28 15.68
C VAL A 114 -6.82 24.59 15.03
N THR A 115 -7.32 25.82 15.24
CA THR A 115 -8.62 26.28 14.74
C THR A 115 -8.55 27.66 14.06
N ASP A 116 -7.44 28.38 14.24
CA ASP A 116 -7.19 29.71 13.70
C ASP A 116 -6.38 29.66 12.38
N ASP A 117 -6.50 30.71 11.59
CA ASP A 117 -5.82 30.87 10.29
C ASP A 117 -6.03 29.67 9.35
N VAL A 118 -7.25 29.14 9.30
CA VAL A 118 -7.63 28.03 8.44
C VAL A 118 -8.40 28.52 7.22
N VAL A 119 -8.15 27.87 6.08
CA VAL A 119 -8.82 28.11 4.79
C VAL A 119 -9.49 26.82 4.35
N GLU A 120 -10.82 26.76 4.44
CA GLU A 120 -11.59 25.64 3.92
C GLU A 120 -11.64 25.69 2.40
N VAL A 121 -11.29 24.58 1.75
CA VAL A 121 -11.40 24.41 0.30
C VAL A 121 -12.36 23.30 -0.06
N LYS A 122 -13.05 23.45 -1.20
CA LYS A 122 -13.98 22.48 -1.77
C LYS A 122 -13.42 21.89 -3.07
N ASN A 123 -14.06 20.83 -3.53
CA ASN A 123 -13.67 20.17 -4.77
C ASN A 123 -13.73 21.15 -5.96
N GLY A 124 -12.60 21.32 -6.65
CA GLY A 124 -12.46 22.19 -7.81
C GLY A 124 -12.17 23.66 -7.50
N GLU A 125 -12.10 24.05 -6.22
CA GLU A 125 -11.65 25.40 -5.86
C GLU A 125 -10.15 25.58 -6.13
N THR A 126 -9.72 26.82 -6.34
CA THR A 126 -8.34 27.16 -6.67
C THR A 126 -7.72 28.12 -5.68
N LEU A 127 -6.40 28.11 -5.61
CA LEU A 127 -5.55 29.02 -4.82
C LEU A 127 -4.41 29.53 -5.70
N SER A 128 -4.33 30.85 -5.88
CA SER A 128 -3.21 31.48 -6.60
C SER A 128 -2.07 31.81 -5.65
N LEU A 129 -0.85 31.43 -6.07
CA LEU A 129 0.39 31.80 -5.40
C LEU A 129 1.16 32.91 -6.14
N GLY A 130 0.66 33.33 -7.31
CA GLY A 130 1.29 34.25 -8.25
C GLY A 130 1.39 33.62 -9.63
N SER A 131 2.51 33.01 -9.97
CA SER A 131 2.67 32.28 -11.25
C SER A 131 2.10 30.85 -11.20
N HIS A 132 1.93 30.26 -10.02
CA HIS A 132 1.29 28.97 -9.78
C HIS A 132 -0.18 29.14 -9.40
N GLU A 133 -1.05 28.32 -9.97
CA GLU A 133 -2.46 28.23 -9.60
C GLU A 133 -2.78 26.77 -9.24
N LEU A 134 -3.08 26.56 -7.97
CA LEU A 134 -3.35 25.25 -7.42
C LEU A 134 -4.84 24.97 -7.39
N SER A 135 -5.26 23.79 -7.81
CA SER A 135 -6.63 23.32 -7.70
C SER A 135 -6.75 22.09 -6.82
N PHE A 136 -7.86 21.96 -6.09
CA PHE A 136 -8.06 20.91 -5.10
C PHE A 136 -9.09 19.89 -5.59
N VAL A 137 -8.72 18.61 -5.60
CA VAL A 137 -9.61 17.50 -5.99
C VAL A 137 -9.79 16.56 -4.81
N LEU A 138 -11.01 16.46 -4.29
CA LEU A 138 -11.30 15.57 -3.18
C LEU A 138 -11.37 14.12 -3.65
N ILE A 139 -10.59 13.25 -3.03
CA ILE A 139 -10.51 11.80 -3.29
C ILE A 139 -10.76 11.00 -1.99
N PRO A 140 -11.95 11.14 -1.37
CA PRO A 140 -12.22 10.56 -0.06
C PRO A 140 -12.03 9.04 -0.07
N MET A 141 -11.50 8.52 1.04
CA MET A 141 -11.17 7.10 1.24
C MET A 141 -10.03 6.58 0.36
N VAL A 142 -9.12 7.47 -0.07
CA VAL A 142 -7.84 7.08 -0.67
C VAL A 142 -6.68 7.62 0.22
N HIS A 143 -6.42 7.09 1.47
CA HIS A 143 -7.22 5.99 2.06
C HIS A 143 -8.10 6.45 3.25
N TRP A 144 -8.07 7.73 3.65
CA TRP A 144 -8.91 8.32 4.71
C TRP A 144 -10.03 9.22 4.13
N PRO A 145 -11.05 9.55 4.94
CA PRO A 145 -12.26 10.24 4.43
C PRO A 145 -12.03 11.70 4.04
N GLU A 146 -10.97 12.35 4.48
CA GLU A 146 -10.63 13.75 4.18
C GLU A 146 -9.66 13.89 3.00
N THR A 147 -9.07 12.79 2.51
CA THR A 147 -8.00 12.85 1.51
C THR A 147 -8.39 13.66 0.28
N MET A 148 -7.48 14.54 -0.12
CA MET A 148 -7.54 15.29 -1.36
C MET A 148 -6.18 15.25 -2.07
N VAL A 149 -6.15 15.69 -3.31
CA VAL A 149 -4.93 15.96 -4.06
C VAL A 149 -4.92 17.42 -4.49
N THR A 150 -3.72 17.95 -4.64
CA THR A 150 -3.49 19.33 -5.12
C THR A 150 -2.85 19.25 -6.50
N LEU A 151 -3.45 19.91 -7.48
CA LEU A 151 -3.01 19.93 -8.86
C LEU A 151 -2.54 21.33 -9.26
N ASP A 152 -1.31 21.45 -9.73
CA ASP A 152 -0.82 22.57 -10.51
C ASP A 152 -0.90 22.21 -12.00
N ALA A 153 -2.03 22.54 -12.61
CA ALA A 153 -2.31 22.12 -13.99
C ALA A 153 -1.40 22.81 -15.00
N LYS A 154 -0.94 24.03 -14.74
CA LYS A 154 -0.04 24.79 -15.61
C LYS A 154 1.35 24.14 -15.68
N ASN A 155 1.85 23.65 -14.55
CA ASN A 155 3.14 23.01 -14.43
C ASN A 155 3.03 21.48 -14.51
N LYS A 156 1.81 20.93 -14.70
CA LYS A 156 1.51 19.50 -14.80
C LYS A 156 2.03 18.68 -13.62
N VAL A 157 1.89 19.20 -12.41
CA VAL A 157 2.34 18.59 -11.17
C VAL A 157 1.15 18.21 -10.31
N LEU A 158 1.09 16.96 -9.89
CA LEU A 158 0.10 16.43 -8.97
C LEU A 158 0.75 16.11 -7.62
N PHE A 159 0.36 16.82 -6.57
CA PHE A 159 0.66 16.45 -5.18
C PHE A 159 -0.44 15.49 -4.72
N SER A 160 -0.10 14.21 -4.64
CA SER A 160 -1.10 13.15 -4.57
C SER A 160 -1.42 12.64 -3.15
N GLY A 161 -0.77 13.20 -2.13
CA GLY A 161 -0.80 12.59 -0.80
C GLY A 161 -0.25 11.16 -0.89
N ASP A 162 -0.89 10.23 -0.20
CA ASP A 162 -0.50 8.82 -0.16
C ASP A 162 -0.75 8.05 -1.46
N ALA A 163 -1.62 8.57 -2.32
CA ALA A 163 -1.85 7.93 -3.60
C ALA A 163 -0.55 7.88 -4.41
N PHE A 164 -0.30 6.72 -5.03
CA PHE A 164 0.91 6.43 -5.79
C PHE A 164 2.20 6.33 -4.96
N GLY A 165 2.08 6.34 -3.64
CA GLY A 165 3.19 6.14 -2.70
C GLY A 165 3.67 4.70 -2.63
N CYS A 166 4.85 4.50 -2.03
CA CYS A 166 5.43 3.20 -1.75
C CYS A 166 6.32 3.23 -0.51
N PHE A 167 6.53 2.07 0.12
CA PHE A 167 7.53 1.95 1.17
C PHE A 167 8.94 2.06 0.60
N GLY A 168 9.88 2.43 1.45
CA GLY A 168 11.30 2.56 1.13
C GLY A 168 11.80 4.00 1.25
N ALA A 169 12.94 4.18 1.89
CA ALA A 169 13.67 5.43 1.92
C ALA A 169 14.38 5.68 0.58
N LEU A 170 14.48 6.93 0.17
CA LEU A 170 15.15 7.31 -1.08
C LEU A 170 16.68 7.25 -0.91
N ASN A 171 17.37 6.71 -1.92
CA ASN A 171 18.80 6.48 -1.90
C ASN A 171 19.56 7.49 -2.78
N GLY A 172 19.57 8.75 -2.38
CA GLY A 172 20.28 9.82 -3.04
C GLY A 172 19.40 10.62 -3.99
N GLY A 173 18.91 10.03 -5.09
CA GLY A 173 17.97 10.68 -5.99
C GLY A 173 16.56 10.73 -5.42
N ILE A 174 15.73 11.62 -5.96
CA ILE A 174 14.35 11.87 -5.53
C ILE A 174 13.37 11.56 -6.65
N ILE A 175 13.74 11.90 -7.88
CA ILE A 175 12.93 11.65 -9.08
C ILE A 175 13.26 10.26 -9.61
N ASP A 176 12.27 9.57 -10.15
CA ASP A 176 12.41 8.20 -10.66
C ASP A 176 13.46 8.04 -11.78
N THR A 177 13.80 9.11 -12.46
CA THR A 177 14.91 9.16 -13.43
C THR A 177 16.30 9.15 -12.79
N GLU A 178 16.41 9.45 -11.51
CA GLU A 178 17.68 9.55 -10.77
C GLU A 178 18.02 8.28 -9.98
N ILE A 179 17.08 7.35 -9.88
CA ILE A 179 17.17 6.17 -9.02
C ILE A 179 16.84 4.87 -9.76
N ASN A 180 17.29 3.74 -9.22
CA ASN A 180 16.84 2.44 -9.68
C ASN A 180 15.48 2.10 -9.02
N CYS A 181 14.41 2.10 -9.81
CA CYS A 181 13.05 1.88 -9.35
C CYS A 181 12.68 0.40 -9.11
N GLU A 182 13.56 -0.56 -9.37
CA GLU A 182 13.24 -2.00 -9.31
C GLU A 182 12.71 -2.44 -7.93
N THR A 183 13.30 -1.91 -6.85
CA THR A 183 12.85 -2.23 -5.49
C THR A 183 11.51 -1.56 -5.14
N PHE A 184 11.22 -0.42 -5.73
CA PHE A 184 10.01 0.35 -5.43
C PHE A 184 8.75 -0.25 -6.05
N TRP A 185 8.84 -1.00 -7.15
CA TRP A 185 7.65 -1.64 -7.76
C TRP A 185 6.99 -2.65 -6.82
N LEU A 186 7.77 -3.52 -6.19
CA LEU A 186 7.23 -4.48 -5.21
C LEU A 186 6.79 -3.79 -3.91
N GLU A 187 7.49 -2.74 -3.51
CA GLU A 187 7.12 -1.95 -2.33
C GLU A 187 5.84 -1.11 -2.58
N MET A 188 5.58 -0.66 -3.81
CA MET A 188 4.31 -0.03 -4.18
C MET A 188 3.13 -1.01 -4.07
N ILE A 189 3.28 -2.24 -4.61
CA ILE A 189 2.25 -3.26 -4.46
C ILE A 189 2.04 -3.59 -2.98
N ARG A 190 3.12 -3.67 -2.20
CA ARG A 190 3.05 -3.93 -0.76
C ARG A 190 2.39 -2.78 0.00
N TYR A 191 2.72 -1.54 -0.32
CA TYR A 191 2.06 -0.35 0.21
C TYR A 191 0.58 -0.37 -0.12
N TYR A 192 0.23 -0.49 -1.40
CA TYR A 192 -1.15 -0.54 -1.85
C TYR A 192 -1.96 -1.64 -1.15
N SER A 193 -1.47 -2.89 -1.15
CA SER A 193 -2.20 -4.04 -0.58
C SER A 193 -2.45 -3.91 0.92
N ASN A 194 -1.56 -3.26 1.66
CA ASN A 194 -1.67 -3.13 3.11
C ASN A 194 -2.39 -1.85 3.56
N ILE A 195 -2.26 -0.75 2.81
CA ILE A 195 -2.79 0.58 3.19
C ILE A 195 -4.08 0.90 2.42
N VAL A 196 -4.06 0.79 1.10
CA VAL A 196 -5.13 1.26 0.20
C VAL A 196 -6.10 0.16 -0.23
N GLY A 197 -5.66 -1.10 -0.22
CA GLY A 197 -6.27 -2.23 -0.94
C GLY A 197 -7.77 -2.48 -0.73
N LYS A 198 -8.32 -2.16 0.45
CA LYS A 198 -9.76 -2.25 0.73
C LYS A 198 -10.60 -1.26 -0.10
N TYR A 199 -10.00 -0.17 -0.54
CA TYR A 199 -10.68 1.00 -1.09
C TYR A 199 -10.63 1.04 -2.63
N GLY A 200 -10.73 -0.10 -3.32
CA GLY A 200 -10.68 -0.18 -4.79
C GLY A 200 -11.67 0.76 -5.49
N ILE A 201 -12.94 0.79 -5.05
CA ILE A 201 -13.96 1.69 -5.63
C ILE A 201 -13.60 3.19 -5.43
N PRO A 202 -13.22 3.66 -4.23
CA PRO A 202 -12.68 5.02 -4.04
C PRO A 202 -11.52 5.34 -4.98
N VAL A 203 -10.54 4.44 -5.13
CA VAL A 203 -9.41 4.63 -6.06
C VAL A 203 -9.89 4.77 -7.50
N GLN A 204 -10.81 3.91 -7.98
CA GLN A 204 -11.39 4.03 -9.31
C GLN A 204 -12.12 5.37 -9.52
N ASN A 205 -12.81 5.87 -8.49
CA ASN A 205 -13.45 7.18 -8.54
C ASN A 205 -12.43 8.33 -8.58
N ALA A 206 -11.31 8.20 -7.85
CA ALA A 206 -10.22 9.17 -7.90
C ALA A 206 -9.57 9.20 -9.29
N LEU A 207 -9.23 8.03 -9.86
CA LEU A 207 -8.67 7.93 -11.21
C LEU A 207 -9.59 8.54 -12.29
N LYS A 208 -10.92 8.32 -12.17
CA LYS A 208 -11.90 8.96 -13.07
C LYS A 208 -11.92 10.48 -12.96
N LYS A 209 -11.77 11.05 -11.77
CA LYS A 209 -11.71 12.51 -11.58
C LYS A 209 -10.45 13.12 -12.18
N LEU A 210 -9.35 12.39 -12.17
CA LEU A 210 -8.07 12.82 -12.72
C LEU A 210 -7.90 12.42 -14.20
N ALA A 211 -8.87 11.74 -14.80
CA ALA A 211 -8.80 11.30 -16.19
C ALA A 211 -8.69 12.51 -17.15
N GLY A 212 -7.72 12.45 -18.07
CA GLY A 212 -7.46 13.51 -19.04
C GLY A 212 -6.63 14.68 -18.51
N VAL A 213 -6.21 14.65 -17.24
CA VAL A 213 -5.22 15.60 -16.72
C VAL A 213 -3.85 15.21 -17.25
N GLU A 214 -3.18 16.13 -17.93
CA GLU A 214 -1.78 15.94 -18.33
C GLU A 214 -0.86 16.13 -17.13
N LEU A 215 0.01 15.17 -16.89
CA LEU A 215 0.97 15.18 -15.76
C LEU A 215 2.38 14.94 -16.26
N ASP A 216 3.30 15.78 -15.79
CA ASP A 216 4.73 15.60 -15.95
C ASP A 216 5.35 15.06 -14.64
N TYR A 217 4.73 15.32 -13.48
CA TYR A 217 5.18 14.85 -12.17
C TYR A 217 4.01 14.42 -11.27
N ILE A 218 4.21 13.32 -10.55
CA ILE A 218 3.38 12.92 -9.40
C ILE A 218 4.26 12.96 -8.15
N CYS A 219 3.92 13.87 -7.24
CA CYS A 219 4.59 14.14 -5.98
C CYS A 219 3.80 13.50 -4.83
N SER A 220 4.10 12.24 -4.51
CA SER A 220 3.47 11.50 -3.39
C SER A 220 4.15 11.81 -2.06
N THR A 221 3.50 11.48 -0.94
CA THR A 221 4.05 11.61 0.42
C THR A 221 5.09 10.55 0.75
N HIS A 222 5.16 9.46 -0.01
CA HIS A 222 6.11 8.36 0.19
C HIS A 222 6.70 7.85 -1.11
N GLY A 223 7.99 7.47 -1.08
CA GLY A 223 8.71 6.94 -2.22
C GLY A 223 9.16 7.99 -3.24
N PRO A 224 9.48 7.60 -4.47
CA PRO A 224 9.98 8.51 -5.50
C PRO A 224 8.95 9.53 -5.98
N VAL A 225 9.41 10.68 -6.45
CA VAL A 225 8.64 11.53 -7.35
C VAL A 225 8.62 10.87 -8.73
N TRP A 226 7.43 10.60 -9.24
CA TRP A 226 7.25 9.92 -10.52
C TRP A 226 7.23 10.94 -11.66
N HIS A 227 8.07 10.72 -12.65
CA HIS A 227 8.21 11.54 -13.87
C HIS A 227 8.20 10.67 -15.13
N GLU A 228 9.16 9.76 -15.26
CA GLU A 228 9.25 8.87 -16.42
C GLU A 228 8.20 7.75 -16.38
N HIS A 229 7.84 7.29 -15.19
CA HIS A 229 7.00 6.11 -15.00
C HIS A 229 5.54 6.40 -14.62
N ILE A 230 5.02 7.59 -14.88
CA ILE A 230 3.66 8.02 -14.53
C ILE A 230 2.59 7.05 -15.06
N GLU A 231 2.66 6.70 -16.34
CA GLU A 231 1.68 5.77 -16.95
C GLU A 231 1.70 4.39 -16.29
N LYS A 232 2.90 3.88 -15.96
CA LYS A 232 3.06 2.60 -15.26
C LYS A 232 2.45 2.65 -13.86
N VAL A 233 2.71 3.71 -13.12
CA VAL A 233 2.21 3.91 -11.75
C VAL A 233 0.69 4.01 -11.73
N ILE A 234 0.10 4.82 -12.60
CA ILE A 234 -1.36 4.93 -12.76
C ILE A 234 -1.96 3.59 -13.18
N GLY A 235 -1.33 2.89 -14.14
CA GLY A 235 -1.76 1.58 -14.60
C GLY A 235 -1.71 0.51 -13.50
N MET A 236 -0.72 0.55 -12.62
CA MET A 236 -0.65 -0.34 -11.44
C MET A 236 -1.81 -0.08 -10.47
N TYR A 237 -2.09 1.19 -10.15
CA TYR A 237 -3.20 1.56 -9.29
C TYR A 237 -4.55 1.19 -9.90
N ASP A 238 -4.72 1.38 -11.22
CA ASP A 238 -5.94 1.00 -11.94
C ASP A 238 -6.21 -0.51 -11.86
N LYS A 239 -5.20 -1.34 -12.14
CA LYS A 239 -5.30 -2.80 -12.04
C LYS A 239 -5.59 -3.25 -10.61
N MET A 240 -4.79 -2.79 -9.64
CA MET A 240 -4.95 -3.18 -8.24
C MET A 240 -6.31 -2.80 -7.68
N SER A 241 -6.84 -1.63 -8.02
CA SER A 241 -8.15 -1.17 -7.55
C SER A 241 -9.34 -1.89 -8.19
N LYS A 242 -9.13 -2.54 -9.33
CA LYS A 242 -10.09 -3.47 -9.97
C LYS A 242 -9.93 -4.91 -9.48
N TYR A 243 -8.95 -5.17 -8.62
CA TYR A 243 -8.54 -6.52 -8.21
C TYR A 243 -8.20 -7.41 -9.42
N GLU A 244 -7.60 -6.82 -10.45
CA GLU A 244 -7.04 -7.55 -11.58
C GLU A 244 -5.73 -8.22 -11.15
N THR A 245 -5.61 -9.52 -11.45
CA THR A 245 -4.49 -10.35 -11.03
C THR A 245 -3.69 -10.85 -12.22
N GLU A 246 -2.45 -11.28 -11.95
CA GLU A 246 -1.59 -11.96 -12.93
C GLU A 246 -1.73 -13.49 -12.78
N PRO A 247 -1.52 -14.26 -13.86
CA PRO A 247 -1.42 -15.72 -13.75
C PRO A 247 -0.26 -16.10 -12.85
N GLY A 248 -0.56 -16.72 -11.73
CA GLY A 248 0.43 -17.16 -10.73
C GLY A 248 -0.23 -17.72 -9.48
N LEU A 249 0.55 -18.32 -8.63
CA LEU A 249 0.11 -19.01 -7.43
C LEU A 249 0.90 -18.58 -6.20
N VAL A 250 0.18 -18.25 -5.13
CA VAL A 250 0.73 -18.11 -3.79
C VAL A 250 0.34 -19.34 -2.97
N ILE A 251 1.32 -20.02 -2.37
CA ILE A 251 1.11 -21.14 -1.44
C ILE A 251 1.50 -20.67 -0.05
N CYS A 252 0.52 -20.58 0.86
CA CYS A 252 0.74 -20.23 2.25
C CYS A 252 0.59 -21.47 3.14
N TYR A 253 1.60 -21.78 3.92
CA TYR A 253 1.53 -22.96 4.79
C TYR A 253 2.01 -22.68 6.21
N GLY A 254 1.28 -23.22 7.18
CA GLY A 254 1.74 -23.41 8.56
C GLY A 254 2.28 -24.83 8.74
N THR A 255 3.36 -24.98 9.47
CA THR A 255 3.91 -26.31 9.77
C THR A 255 4.62 -26.31 11.12
N MET A 256 4.50 -27.39 11.89
CA MET A 256 5.22 -27.57 13.15
C MET A 256 6.49 -28.39 12.96
N TYR A 257 6.39 -29.50 12.23
CA TYR A 257 7.48 -30.49 12.07
C TYR A 257 7.76 -30.88 10.61
N GLY A 258 7.33 -30.02 9.64
CA GLY A 258 7.65 -30.17 8.22
C GLY A 258 6.65 -30.99 7.39
N ASN A 259 5.71 -31.73 7.98
CA ASN A 259 4.80 -32.58 7.21
C ASN A 259 3.83 -31.78 6.31
N THR A 260 3.25 -30.69 6.82
CA THR A 260 2.39 -29.79 6.03
C THR A 260 3.18 -29.06 4.94
N GLU A 261 4.43 -28.68 5.22
CA GLU A 261 5.37 -28.12 4.25
C GLU A 261 5.67 -29.10 3.09
N ARG A 262 5.86 -30.39 3.38
CA ARG A 262 6.05 -31.41 2.33
C ARG A 262 4.84 -31.54 1.40
N MET A 263 3.61 -31.36 1.91
CA MET A 263 2.41 -31.28 1.07
C MET A 263 2.48 -30.07 0.14
N ALA A 264 2.86 -28.88 0.66
CA ALA A 264 3.05 -27.67 -0.13
C ALA A 264 4.05 -27.88 -1.29
N GLU A 265 5.18 -28.52 -1.00
CA GLU A 265 6.22 -28.85 -1.99
C GLU A 265 5.72 -29.79 -3.11
N ILE A 266 4.88 -30.77 -2.75
CA ILE A 266 4.28 -31.68 -3.74
C ILE A 266 3.31 -30.92 -4.65
N ILE A 267 2.47 -30.09 -4.05
CA ILE A 267 1.50 -29.26 -4.77
C ILE A 267 2.23 -28.29 -5.70
N ALA A 268 3.21 -27.52 -5.19
CA ALA A 268 4.00 -26.58 -5.98
C ALA A 268 4.67 -27.24 -7.18
N ARG A 269 5.24 -28.43 -6.98
CA ARG A 269 5.87 -29.21 -8.06
C ARG A 269 4.87 -29.66 -9.11
N ALA A 270 3.66 -30.04 -8.71
CA ALA A 270 2.60 -30.42 -9.65
C ALA A 270 2.15 -29.23 -10.50
N VAL A 271 1.97 -28.05 -9.87
CA VAL A 271 1.64 -26.79 -10.54
C VAL A 271 2.74 -26.37 -11.53
N SER A 272 4.01 -26.42 -11.11
CA SER A 272 5.15 -26.08 -11.96
C SER A 272 5.28 -27.03 -13.16
N LYS A 273 5.09 -28.34 -12.96
CA LYS A 273 5.11 -29.33 -14.05
C LYS A 273 3.99 -29.13 -15.06
N ALA A 274 2.87 -28.56 -14.65
CA ALA A 274 1.74 -28.20 -15.53
C ALA A 274 1.98 -26.90 -16.32
N GLY A 275 3.08 -26.16 -16.06
CA GLY A 275 3.49 -25.01 -16.85
C GLY A 275 3.34 -23.64 -16.18
N VAL A 276 2.78 -23.54 -14.98
CA VAL A 276 2.71 -22.27 -14.23
C VAL A 276 4.12 -21.92 -13.74
N LYS A 277 4.60 -20.72 -14.07
CA LYS A 277 5.96 -20.27 -13.74
C LYS A 277 6.02 -19.41 -12.48
N ASN A 278 5.00 -18.59 -12.26
CA ASN A 278 4.93 -17.68 -11.13
C ASN A 278 4.36 -18.42 -9.91
N ILE A 279 5.22 -19.01 -9.10
CA ILE A 279 4.85 -19.72 -7.87
C ILE A 279 5.66 -19.14 -6.73
N VAL A 280 4.97 -18.66 -5.69
CA VAL A 280 5.59 -18.15 -4.46
C VAL A 280 5.10 -18.97 -3.29
N MET A 281 6.02 -19.38 -2.41
CA MET A 281 5.71 -20.20 -1.24
C MET A 281 6.08 -19.48 0.05
N TYR A 282 5.15 -19.42 1.00
CA TYR A 282 5.35 -18.76 2.29
C TYR A 282 5.09 -19.67 3.47
N ASN A 283 6.10 -19.82 4.32
CA ASN A 283 5.91 -20.28 5.69
C ASN A 283 5.37 -19.10 6.51
N ILE A 284 4.09 -19.16 6.86
CA ILE A 284 3.38 -18.06 7.54
C ILE A 284 3.88 -17.78 8.96
N SER A 285 4.60 -18.71 9.58
CA SER A 285 5.24 -18.49 10.88
C SER A 285 6.58 -17.74 10.76
N LYS A 286 7.12 -17.60 9.55
CA LYS A 286 8.42 -16.96 9.29
C LYS A 286 8.33 -15.67 8.49
N THR A 287 7.25 -15.49 7.73
CA THR A 287 7.09 -14.36 6.83
C THR A 287 5.98 -13.45 7.33
N HIS A 288 6.27 -12.17 7.45
CA HIS A 288 5.27 -11.19 7.85
C HIS A 288 4.16 -11.07 6.80
N HIS A 289 2.91 -10.95 7.25
CA HIS A 289 1.72 -10.96 6.39
C HIS A 289 1.75 -9.89 5.30
N SER A 290 2.40 -8.73 5.53
CA SER A 290 2.47 -7.67 4.53
C SER A 290 3.08 -8.11 3.20
N TYR A 291 4.07 -9.02 3.22
CA TYR A 291 4.67 -9.58 2.01
C TYR A 291 3.77 -10.61 1.35
N ILE A 292 3.07 -11.41 2.15
CA ILE A 292 2.11 -12.40 1.68
C ILE A 292 0.93 -11.70 0.99
N LEU A 293 0.38 -10.66 1.61
CA LEU A 293 -0.70 -9.84 1.04
C LEU A 293 -0.28 -9.20 -0.29
N ARG A 294 0.95 -8.68 -0.39
CA ARG A 294 1.50 -8.15 -1.64
C ARG A 294 1.36 -9.14 -2.80
N ASP A 295 1.78 -10.38 -2.59
CA ASP A 295 1.79 -11.36 -3.67
C ASP A 295 0.41 -12.00 -3.88
N ILE A 296 -0.45 -12.07 -2.87
CA ILE A 296 -1.87 -12.43 -3.06
C ILE A 296 -2.58 -11.36 -3.88
N PHE A 297 -2.34 -10.06 -3.65
CA PHE A 297 -2.89 -9.00 -4.50
C PHE A 297 -2.44 -9.11 -5.96
N ARG A 298 -1.23 -9.63 -6.18
CA ARG A 298 -0.65 -9.76 -7.50
C ARG A 298 -1.13 -11.00 -8.26
N TYR A 299 -1.22 -12.16 -7.60
CA TYR A 299 -1.44 -13.44 -8.25
C TYR A 299 -2.85 -14.00 -8.03
N LYS A 300 -3.41 -14.64 -9.07
CA LYS A 300 -4.78 -15.17 -9.10
C LYS A 300 -5.01 -16.35 -8.17
N GLY A 301 -4.07 -17.28 -8.10
CA GLY A 301 -4.20 -18.51 -7.34
C GLY A 301 -3.72 -18.37 -5.90
N LEU A 302 -4.47 -18.91 -4.96
CA LEU A 302 -4.09 -19.05 -3.57
C LEU A 302 -4.31 -20.50 -3.12
N ILE A 303 -3.28 -21.11 -2.54
CA ILE A 303 -3.40 -22.39 -1.83
C ILE A 303 -2.96 -22.18 -0.39
N VAL A 304 -3.82 -22.54 0.56
CA VAL A 304 -3.52 -22.43 1.98
C VAL A 304 -3.51 -23.79 2.65
N GLY A 305 -2.56 -24.01 3.55
CA GLY A 305 -2.46 -25.29 4.26
C GLY A 305 -1.96 -25.14 5.69
N ALA A 306 -2.56 -25.88 6.61
CA ALA A 306 -2.19 -25.79 8.03
C ALA A 306 -2.47 -27.09 8.79
N PRO A 307 -1.72 -27.37 9.89
CA PRO A 307 -2.08 -28.43 10.80
C PRO A 307 -3.30 -28.06 11.64
N THR A 308 -4.01 -29.06 12.11
CA THR A 308 -4.95 -28.91 13.23
C THR A 308 -4.17 -28.69 14.51
N TYR A 309 -4.47 -27.61 15.22
CA TYR A 309 -3.82 -27.27 16.48
C TYR A 309 -4.88 -26.92 17.53
N ASN A 310 -4.78 -27.47 18.74
CA ASN A 310 -5.72 -27.27 19.84
C ASN A 310 -7.21 -27.44 19.43
N ALA A 311 -7.50 -28.47 18.64
CA ALA A 311 -8.82 -28.75 18.07
C ALA A 311 -9.39 -27.63 17.17
N GLY A 312 -8.56 -26.72 16.67
CA GLY A 312 -8.86 -25.61 15.78
C GLY A 312 -7.90 -25.52 14.61
N LEU A 313 -7.95 -24.39 13.92
CA LEU A 313 -6.96 -24.05 12.90
C LEU A 313 -5.65 -23.59 13.55
N TYR A 314 -4.56 -23.72 12.85
CA TYR A 314 -3.25 -23.18 13.25
C TYR A 314 -3.33 -21.65 13.33
N HIS A 315 -2.89 -21.07 14.46
CA HIS A 315 -3.12 -19.65 14.78
C HIS A 315 -2.68 -18.67 13.69
N GLU A 316 -1.46 -18.84 13.17
CA GLU A 316 -0.94 -17.96 12.13
C GLU A 316 -1.76 -18.02 10.82
N MET A 317 -2.42 -19.15 10.56
CA MET A 317 -3.34 -19.28 9.43
C MET A 317 -4.65 -18.52 9.69
N GLU A 318 -5.19 -18.58 10.90
CA GLU A 318 -6.38 -17.77 11.25
C GLU A 318 -6.10 -16.28 11.10
N VAL A 319 -4.91 -15.82 11.53
CA VAL A 319 -4.50 -14.42 11.37
C VAL A 319 -4.42 -14.05 9.88
N LEU A 320 -3.79 -14.88 9.05
CA LEU A 320 -3.72 -14.62 7.60
C LEU A 320 -5.11 -14.54 6.97
N LEU A 321 -6.01 -15.49 7.25
CA LEU A 321 -7.36 -15.50 6.70
C LEU A 321 -8.18 -14.29 7.19
N SER A 322 -7.98 -13.87 8.44
CA SER A 322 -8.57 -12.65 8.99
C SER A 322 -8.10 -11.40 8.27
N GLU A 323 -6.80 -11.29 7.97
CA GLU A 323 -6.25 -10.17 7.20
C GLU A 323 -6.82 -10.11 5.78
N LEU A 324 -6.93 -11.27 5.09
CA LEU A 324 -7.55 -11.33 3.77
C LEU A 324 -9.01 -10.84 3.79
N ALA A 325 -9.78 -11.27 4.80
CA ALA A 325 -11.17 -10.84 4.96
C ALA A 325 -11.28 -9.34 5.30
N ASN A 326 -10.43 -8.82 6.20
CA ASN A 326 -10.45 -7.42 6.61
C ASN A 326 -10.06 -6.46 5.47
N LYS A 327 -9.17 -6.88 4.58
CA LYS A 327 -8.77 -6.13 3.38
C LYS A 327 -9.76 -6.29 2.22
N ASP A 328 -10.79 -7.12 2.36
CA ASP A 328 -11.82 -7.38 1.34
C ASP A 328 -11.21 -7.72 -0.04
N ILE A 329 -10.13 -8.52 -0.01
CA ILE A 329 -9.43 -8.95 -1.24
C ILE A 329 -10.36 -9.86 -2.02
N LYS A 330 -10.47 -9.65 -3.34
CA LYS A 330 -11.46 -10.30 -4.20
C LYS A 330 -10.84 -11.06 -5.36
N ASN A 331 -11.67 -11.81 -6.07
CA ASN A 331 -11.36 -12.39 -7.37
C ASN A 331 -10.20 -13.39 -7.36
N HIS A 332 -10.18 -14.32 -6.38
CA HIS A 332 -9.15 -15.36 -6.28
C HIS A 332 -9.71 -16.76 -6.47
N LEU A 333 -8.83 -17.65 -6.94
CA LEU A 333 -9.00 -19.10 -6.91
C LEU A 333 -8.42 -19.64 -5.61
N LEU A 334 -9.13 -20.51 -4.89
CA LEU A 334 -8.68 -21.05 -3.61
C LEU A 334 -8.65 -22.57 -3.59
N GLY A 335 -7.46 -23.13 -3.35
CA GLY A 335 -7.28 -24.52 -2.93
C GLY A 335 -6.85 -24.58 -1.46
N TRP A 336 -7.15 -25.68 -0.77
CA TRP A 336 -6.66 -25.81 0.61
C TRP A 336 -6.38 -27.27 1.01
N TYR A 337 -5.57 -27.39 2.05
CA TYR A 337 -5.20 -28.68 2.60
C TYR A 337 -4.90 -28.59 4.10
N GLY A 338 -4.91 -29.71 4.78
CA GLY A 338 -4.61 -29.75 6.21
C GLY A 338 -3.90 -31.02 6.65
N SER A 339 -3.43 -31.00 7.89
CA SER A 339 -2.87 -32.18 8.54
C SER A 339 -3.35 -32.32 9.98
N HIS A 340 -3.38 -33.55 10.48
CA HIS A 340 -3.79 -33.86 11.86
C HIS A 340 -3.17 -35.17 12.36
N CYS A 341 -3.17 -35.37 13.68
CA CYS A 341 -2.77 -36.63 14.27
C CYS A 341 -4.00 -37.50 14.67
N TRP A 342 -4.92 -36.92 15.44
CA TRP A 342 -6.09 -37.65 15.99
C TRP A 342 -7.45 -37.04 15.62
N ALA A 343 -7.51 -35.74 15.36
CA ALA A 343 -8.74 -35.07 14.98
C ALA A 343 -8.48 -34.07 13.86
N SER A 344 -9.20 -34.18 12.76
CA SER A 344 -9.14 -33.23 11.65
C SER A 344 -10.05 -32.05 11.93
N LYS A 345 -9.50 -30.81 11.85
CA LYS A 345 -10.25 -29.56 11.97
C LYS A 345 -9.79 -28.52 10.96
N ALA A 346 -8.52 -28.51 10.57
CA ALA A 346 -7.95 -27.46 9.75
C ALA A 346 -8.68 -27.29 8.42
N VAL A 347 -8.93 -28.38 7.68
CA VAL A 347 -9.60 -28.36 6.38
C VAL A 347 -11.00 -27.75 6.49
N ALA A 348 -11.80 -28.22 7.47
CA ALA A 348 -13.16 -27.73 7.69
C ALA A 348 -13.18 -26.24 8.12
N LYS A 349 -12.19 -25.81 8.91
CA LYS A 349 -12.07 -24.41 9.34
C LYS A 349 -11.69 -23.49 8.19
N ILE A 350 -10.77 -23.89 7.32
CA ILE A 350 -10.43 -23.09 6.12
C ILE A 350 -11.66 -23.00 5.20
N GLN A 351 -12.38 -24.08 5.01
CA GLN A 351 -13.64 -24.08 4.24
C GLN A 351 -14.65 -23.10 4.85
N GLU A 352 -14.89 -23.14 6.17
CA GLU A 352 -15.78 -22.21 6.88
C GLU A 352 -15.37 -20.74 6.65
N TRP A 353 -14.06 -20.43 6.71
CA TRP A 353 -13.54 -19.10 6.40
C TRP A 353 -13.87 -18.67 4.96
N ASN A 354 -13.71 -19.56 3.99
CA ASN A 354 -14.04 -19.26 2.62
C ASN A 354 -15.54 -19.02 2.40
N GLU A 355 -16.37 -19.88 2.93
CA GLU A 355 -17.84 -19.82 2.77
C GLU A 355 -18.45 -18.59 3.45
N THR A 356 -17.90 -18.16 4.59
CA THR A 356 -18.49 -17.10 5.42
C THR A 356 -17.85 -15.74 5.26
N LYS A 357 -16.60 -15.65 4.76
CA LYS A 357 -15.81 -14.42 4.78
C LYS A 357 -15.09 -14.08 3.47
N LEU A 358 -14.41 -15.05 2.86
CA LEU A 358 -13.55 -14.76 1.71
C LEU A 358 -14.29 -14.86 0.38
N HIS A 359 -15.16 -15.83 0.23
CA HIS A 359 -15.98 -16.09 -0.97
C HIS A 359 -15.14 -16.26 -2.26
N TYR A 360 -13.93 -16.87 -2.14
CA TYR A 360 -13.09 -17.19 -3.28
C TYR A 360 -13.61 -18.43 -4.01
N GLU A 361 -13.32 -18.54 -5.33
CA GLU A 361 -13.71 -19.71 -6.13
C GLU A 361 -12.91 -20.95 -5.68
N PRO A 362 -13.57 -22.00 -5.17
CA PRO A 362 -12.88 -23.22 -4.76
C PRO A 362 -12.30 -23.97 -5.97
N VAL A 363 -11.10 -24.51 -5.83
CA VAL A 363 -10.41 -25.28 -6.87
C VAL A 363 -9.90 -26.60 -6.33
N GLY A 364 -10.28 -27.69 -6.98
CA GLY A 364 -9.90 -29.06 -6.61
C GLY A 364 -10.56 -29.53 -5.31
N GLU A 365 -10.28 -30.77 -4.94
CA GLU A 365 -10.75 -31.33 -3.67
C GLU A 365 -9.73 -31.02 -2.56
N PRO A 366 -10.20 -30.62 -1.37
CA PRO A 366 -9.34 -30.42 -0.21
C PRO A 366 -8.58 -31.68 0.18
N VAL A 367 -7.32 -31.53 0.57
CA VAL A 367 -6.49 -32.67 1.01
C VAL A 367 -6.34 -32.68 2.53
N ASP A 368 -6.69 -33.78 3.18
CA ASP A 368 -6.57 -33.93 4.62
C ASP A 368 -5.63 -35.09 4.98
N MET A 369 -4.48 -34.79 5.53
CA MET A 369 -3.44 -35.77 5.83
C MET A 369 -3.47 -36.19 7.31
N LYS A 370 -3.64 -37.47 7.55
CA LYS A 370 -3.43 -38.04 8.89
C LYS A 370 -1.97 -38.48 9.08
N GLN A 371 -1.26 -37.77 9.96
CA GLN A 371 0.11 -38.06 10.42
C GLN A 371 1.21 -37.95 9.33
N ALA A 372 1.22 -38.84 8.33
CA ALA A 372 2.31 -38.91 7.35
C ALA A 372 1.81 -38.95 5.90
N ILE A 373 2.67 -38.54 4.97
CA ILE A 373 2.36 -38.61 3.54
C ILE A 373 2.41 -40.08 3.07
N THR A 374 1.24 -40.59 2.71
CA THR A 374 1.06 -41.86 2.01
C THR A 374 1.10 -41.66 0.49
N PRO A 375 1.24 -42.73 -0.32
CA PRO A 375 1.11 -42.60 -1.78
C PRO A 375 -0.22 -41.99 -2.21
N GLU A 376 -1.30 -42.25 -1.49
CA GLU A 376 -2.62 -41.71 -1.72
C GLU A 376 -2.71 -40.20 -1.44
N VAL A 377 -2.23 -39.76 -0.27
CA VAL A 377 -2.14 -38.32 0.06
C VAL A 377 -1.27 -37.58 -0.96
N LYS A 378 -0.15 -38.19 -1.38
CA LYS A 378 0.69 -37.62 -2.44
C LYS A 378 -0.09 -37.42 -3.74
N ALA A 379 -0.84 -38.42 -4.18
CA ALA A 379 -1.64 -38.34 -5.39
C ALA A 379 -2.75 -37.25 -5.27
N GLN A 380 -3.37 -37.10 -4.10
CA GLN A 380 -4.34 -36.03 -3.84
C GLN A 380 -3.68 -34.64 -3.90
N CYS A 381 -2.51 -34.44 -3.31
CA CYS A 381 -1.74 -33.18 -3.43
C CYS A 381 -1.38 -32.86 -4.88
N GLU A 382 -0.96 -33.87 -5.66
CA GLU A 382 -0.65 -33.70 -7.08
C GLU A 382 -1.93 -33.33 -7.88
N ALA A 383 -3.07 -33.91 -7.55
CA ALA A 383 -4.37 -33.62 -8.19
C ALA A 383 -4.82 -32.18 -7.89
N LEU A 384 -4.71 -31.73 -6.62
CA LEU A 384 -5.01 -30.35 -6.24
C LEU A 384 -4.13 -29.35 -7.00
N GLY A 385 -2.82 -29.62 -7.10
CA GLY A 385 -1.89 -28.77 -7.85
C GLY A 385 -2.22 -28.72 -9.33
N LYS A 386 -2.58 -29.84 -9.97
CA LYS A 386 -2.99 -29.89 -11.37
C LYS A 386 -4.28 -29.09 -11.61
N ALA A 387 -5.31 -29.27 -10.77
CA ALA A 387 -6.56 -28.54 -10.88
C ALA A 387 -6.35 -27.01 -10.79
N MET A 388 -5.48 -26.57 -9.87
CA MET A 388 -5.13 -25.15 -9.76
C MET A 388 -4.41 -24.66 -11.03
N ALA A 389 -3.45 -25.42 -11.54
CA ALA A 389 -2.72 -25.06 -12.75
C ALA A 389 -3.63 -24.98 -13.98
N GLU A 390 -4.55 -25.92 -14.14
CA GLU A 390 -5.54 -25.92 -15.25
C GLU A 390 -6.40 -24.64 -15.25
N LYS A 391 -6.87 -24.22 -14.06
CA LYS A 391 -7.62 -22.97 -13.92
C LYS A 391 -6.77 -21.73 -14.25
N LEU A 392 -5.54 -21.67 -13.74
CA LEU A 392 -4.64 -20.52 -13.95
C LEU A 392 -4.16 -20.38 -15.41
N LEU A 393 -4.11 -21.46 -16.17
CA LEU A 393 -3.69 -21.44 -17.57
C LEU A 393 -4.86 -21.27 -18.54
N ALA A 394 -6.11 -21.37 -18.08
CA ALA A 394 -7.32 -21.15 -18.86
C ALA A 394 -7.78 -19.67 -18.85
N GLU A 395 -7.29 -18.86 -17.93
CA GLU A 395 -7.51 -17.40 -17.87
C GLU A 395 -6.48 -16.65 -18.73
#